data_d3616ed382c89e513fd371cdd22cabf3
#
_entry.id   d3616ed382c89e513fd371cdd22cabf3
#
_cell.length_a   1.000
_cell.length_b   1.000
_cell.length_c   1.000
_cell.angle_alpha   90.00
_cell.angle_beta   90.00
_cell.angle_gamma   90.00
#
_symmetry.space_group_name_H-M   'P 1'
#
loop_
_entity.id
_entity.type
_entity.pdbx_description
1 polymer ?
#
loop_
_entity_poly.entity_id
_entity_poly.type
_entity_poly.pdbx_seq_one_letter_code
_entity_poly.pdbx_strand_id
1 'polypeptide(L)'
;MPAGAGEAVSGLRLLVSAGEALPEALFRAWKARFGQEIVDGLGSTEALHIFLSNRPGACTPGSLGCPVPGYELQIVDDVGAPVEPGTVGRLRVRGDSIAAGYWQRAEATRRAFQGGWLVTGDQAIEQTDGTFCLLGRTDDMLKVSGQWVSPPEVEGVIAAVAGVRECAVIGCAGESGLMELVACVVSLPGEEEAVGLRIERACAEGLPRFKRPKRVVFFASLPRTAIGKVQRFVLRDLARVAQR
;
A
#
# COMPACT_ATOMS: atom_id res chain seq x y z
N MET A 1 18.37 14.88 4.08
CA MET A 1 19.23 14.49 2.92
C MET A 1 20.26 15.57 2.72
N PRO A 2 21.56 15.25 2.56
CA PRO A 2 22.64 16.22 2.43
C PRO A 2 22.51 17.10 1.16
N ALA A 3 23.00 18.34 1.25
CA ALA A 3 23.16 19.21 0.08
C ALA A 3 24.15 18.53 -0.89
N GLY A 4 23.84 18.41 -2.14
CA GLY A 4 24.64 17.68 -3.16
C GLY A 4 23.92 16.48 -3.78
N ALA A 5 22.83 15.98 -3.16
CA ALA A 5 22.06 14.88 -3.74
C ALA A 5 21.37 15.22 -5.08
N GLY A 6 21.23 16.52 -5.41
CA GLY A 6 20.65 16.97 -6.68
C GLY A 6 21.50 16.65 -7.90
N GLU A 7 22.83 16.80 -7.77
CA GLU A 7 23.77 16.45 -8.85
C GLU A 7 23.85 14.93 -9.07
N ALA A 8 23.72 14.14 -7.99
CA ALA A 8 23.81 12.68 -8.08
C ALA A 8 22.65 12.03 -8.86
N VAL A 9 21.49 12.69 -8.96
CA VAL A 9 20.31 12.14 -9.67
C VAL A 9 20.12 12.73 -11.06
N SER A 10 20.80 13.82 -11.40
CA SER A 10 20.62 14.50 -12.70
C SER A 10 21.01 13.63 -13.91
N GLY A 11 21.91 12.67 -13.71
CA GLY A 11 22.33 11.72 -14.75
C GLY A 11 21.46 10.48 -14.88
N LEU A 12 20.46 10.29 -14.01
CA LEU A 12 19.57 9.12 -14.07
C LEU A 12 18.55 9.28 -15.20
N ARG A 13 18.49 8.28 -16.06
CA ARG A 13 17.51 8.24 -17.17
C ARG A 13 16.10 7.91 -16.67
N LEU A 14 15.97 7.08 -15.65
CA LEU A 14 14.71 6.58 -15.15
C LEU A 14 14.84 6.23 -13.65
N LEU A 15 13.84 6.60 -12.88
CA LEU A 15 13.66 6.23 -11.49
C LEU A 15 12.41 5.38 -11.37
N VAL A 16 12.52 4.20 -10.78
CA VAL A 16 11.42 3.25 -10.65
C VAL A 16 11.22 2.91 -9.17
N SER A 17 9.97 2.90 -8.74
CA SER A 17 9.53 2.36 -7.45
C SER A 17 8.67 1.14 -7.66
N ALA A 18 8.88 0.10 -6.86
CA ALA A 18 8.04 -1.10 -6.87
C ALA A 18 8.16 -1.85 -5.54
N GLY A 19 7.23 -2.79 -5.29
CA GLY A 19 7.23 -3.65 -4.10
C GLY A 19 6.41 -3.13 -2.93
N GLU A 20 6.27 -1.83 -2.80
CA GLU A 20 5.35 -1.13 -1.89
C GLU A 20 4.76 0.08 -2.61
N ALA A 21 3.56 0.51 -2.22
CA ALA A 21 2.94 1.70 -2.80
C ALA A 21 3.79 2.94 -2.51
N LEU A 22 4.09 3.73 -3.53
CA LEU A 22 4.79 5.00 -3.38
C LEU A 22 3.84 6.05 -2.79
N PRO A 23 4.10 6.58 -1.59
CA PRO A 23 3.26 7.62 -1.02
C PRO A 23 3.24 8.87 -1.89
N GLU A 24 2.04 9.41 -2.14
CA GLU A 24 1.87 10.61 -2.96
C GLU A 24 2.71 11.80 -2.45
N ALA A 25 2.76 12.00 -1.13
CA ALA A 25 3.56 13.03 -0.51
C ALA A 25 5.07 12.88 -0.84
N LEU A 26 5.57 11.65 -0.84
CA LEU A 26 6.96 11.36 -1.19
C LEU A 26 7.22 11.63 -2.68
N PHE A 27 6.31 11.19 -3.57
CA PHE A 27 6.41 11.49 -5.01
C PHE A 27 6.48 12.99 -5.26
N ARG A 28 5.56 13.77 -4.65
CA ARG A 28 5.51 15.23 -4.81
C ARG A 28 6.76 15.93 -4.26
N ALA A 29 7.23 15.53 -3.08
CA ALA A 29 8.45 16.08 -2.47
C ALA A 29 9.69 15.78 -3.31
N TRP A 30 9.78 14.56 -3.87
CA TRP A 30 10.87 14.17 -4.77
C TRP A 30 10.86 15.01 -6.04
N LYS A 31 9.69 15.09 -6.72
CA LYS A 31 9.54 15.86 -7.97
C LYS A 31 9.85 17.34 -7.75
N ALA A 32 9.38 17.93 -6.65
CA ALA A 32 9.66 19.33 -6.30
C ALA A 32 11.16 19.58 -6.06
N ARG A 33 11.87 18.61 -5.47
CA ARG A 33 13.29 18.76 -5.13
C ARG A 33 14.23 18.49 -6.30
N PHE A 34 13.94 17.49 -7.11
CA PHE A 34 14.88 16.98 -8.13
C PHE A 34 14.40 17.20 -9.56
N GLY A 35 13.16 17.67 -9.77
CA GLY A 35 12.57 17.86 -11.09
C GLY A 35 12.25 16.56 -11.85
N GLN A 36 12.51 15.39 -11.25
CA GLN A 36 12.35 14.08 -11.87
C GLN A 36 11.16 13.34 -11.24
N GLU A 37 10.46 12.54 -12.05
CA GLU A 37 9.40 11.67 -11.60
C GLU A 37 9.94 10.31 -11.18
N ILE A 38 9.29 9.70 -10.18
CA ILE A 38 9.47 8.29 -9.85
C ILE A 38 8.33 7.54 -10.52
N VAL A 39 8.66 6.62 -11.42
CA VAL A 39 7.71 5.73 -12.08
C VAL A 39 7.35 4.61 -11.12
N ASP A 40 6.16 4.67 -10.55
CA ASP A 40 5.66 3.62 -9.65
C ASP A 40 4.98 2.52 -10.45
N GLY A 41 5.15 1.27 -10.01
CA GLY A 41 4.57 0.11 -10.67
C GLY A 41 4.32 -1.06 -9.74
N LEU A 42 3.34 -1.89 -10.12
CA LEU A 42 2.96 -3.12 -9.44
C LEU A 42 3.42 -4.32 -10.24
N GLY A 43 4.08 -5.23 -9.57
CA GLY A 43 4.49 -6.51 -10.10
C GLY A 43 4.40 -7.60 -9.04
N SER A 44 4.63 -8.84 -9.46
CA SER A 44 4.72 -9.97 -8.55
C SER A 44 5.73 -10.99 -9.06
N THR A 45 6.18 -11.87 -8.18
CA THR A 45 7.06 -12.99 -8.54
C THR A 45 6.40 -13.92 -9.55
N GLU A 46 5.09 -14.12 -9.43
CA GLU A 46 4.28 -14.98 -10.31
C GLU A 46 4.15 -14.41 -11.72
N ALA A 47 4.28 -13.09 -11.89
CA ALA A 47 4.28 -12.40 -13.18
C ALA A 47 5.70 -12.08 -13.66
N LEU A 48 6.74 -12.54 -12.96
CA LEU A 48 8.16 -12.30 -13.21
C LEU A 48 8.59 -10.87 -12.89
N HIS A 49 7.82 -9.86 -13.23
CA HIS A 49 8.16 -8.46 -13.08
C HIS A 49 6.92 -7.56 -12.91
N ILE A 50 7.06 -6.29 -13.25
CA ILE A 50 5.99 -5.28 -13.25
C ILE A 50 5.05 -5.52 -14.43
N PHE A 51 3.76 -5.60 -14.15
CA PHE A 51 2.68 -5.75 -15.13
C PHE A 51 1.75 -4.53 -15.20
N LEU A 52 1.88 -3.60 -14.27
CA LEU A 52 1.11 -2.36 -14.18
C LEU A 52 2.08 -1.23 -13.82
N SER A 53 2.11 -0.13 -14.56
CA SER A 53 3.09 0.92 -14.35
C SER A 53 2.62 2.29 -14.81
N ASN A 54 3.03 3.32 -14.10
CA ASN A 54 3.06 4.68 -14.63
C ASN A 54 4.04 4.77 -15.82
N ARG A 55 3.94 5.83 -16.60
CA ARG A 55 4.85 6.13 -17.71
C ARG A 55 5.63 7.40 -17.43
N PRO A 56 6.91 7.46 -17.81
CA PRO A 56 7.70 8.68 -17.71
C PRO A 56 6.99 9.87 -18.39
N GLY A 57 6.91 10.99 -17.70
CA GLY A 57 6.22 12.20 -18.19
C GLY A 57 4.69 12.18 -18.02
N ALA A 58 4.11 11.07 -17.56
CA ALA A 58 2.67 10.90 -17.32
C ALA A 58 2.38 10.17 -16.00
N CYS A 59 3.21 10.39 -14.98
CA CYS A 59 3.00 9.79 -13.67
C CYS A 59 1.89 10.52 -12.92
N THR A 60 0.88 9.77 -12.48
CA THR A 60 -0.19 10.27 -11.62
C THR A 60 0.09 9.83 -10.18
N PRO A 61 0.30 10.78 -9.24
CA PRO A 61 0.50 10.45 -7.82
C PRO A 61 -0.65 9.63 -7.25
N GLY A 62 -0.34 8.55 -6.52
CA GLY A 62 -1.35 7.65 -5.96
C GLY A 62 -1.96 6.65 -6.94
N SER A 63 -1.63 6.74 -8.23
CA SER A 63 -2.00 5.76 -9.25
C SER A 63 -0.80 4.89 -9.62
N LEU A 64 -1.07 3.63 -9.96
CA LEU A 64 -0.09 2.70 -10.53
C LEU A 64 0.00 2.78 -12.07
N GLY A 65 -0.75 3.70 -12.70
CA GLY A 65 -0.79 3.87 -14.15
C GLY A 65 -1.63 2.82 -14.85
N CYS A 66 -1.14 2.35 -16.01
CA CYS A 66 -1.85 1.46 -16.92
C CYS A 66 -1.15 0.10 -17.08
N PRO A 67 -1.84 -0.90 -17.63
CA PRO A 67 -1.22 -2.18 -17.97
C PRO A 67 0.03 -2.00 -18.85
N VAL A 68 1.09 -2.71 -18.50
CA VAL A 68 2.29 -2.80 -19.33
C VAL A 68 1.92 -3.59 -20.61
N PRO A 69 2.39 -3.19 -21.81
CA PRO A 69 2.09 -3.92 -23.04
C PRO A 69 2.39 -5.42 -22.93
N GLY A 70 1.44 -6.26 -23.35
CA GLY A 70 1.50 -7.71 -23.22
C GLY A 70 0.79 -8.26 -21.98
N TYR A 71 0.29 -7.40 -21.10
CA TYR A 71 -0.55 -7.81 -19.98
C TYR A 71 -1.99 -7.30 -20.15
N GLU A 72 -2.93 -8.13 -19.70
CA GLU A 72 -4.32 -7.78 -19.50
C GLU A 72 -4.64 -7.78 -18.01
N LEU A 73 -5.33 -6.75 -17.53
CA LEU A 73 -5.74 -6.61 -16.14
C LEU A 73 -7.25 -6.52 -16.06
N GLN A 74 -7.81 -7.05 -14.99
CA GLN A 74 -9.22 -6.90 -14.67
C GLN A 74 -9.43 -6.78 -13.17
N ILE A 75 -10.40 -5.96 -12.79
CA ILE A 75 -10.95 -5.95 -11.44
C ILE A 75 -12.17 -6.85 -11.42
N VAL A 76 -12.23 -7.76 -10.45
CA VAL A 76 -13.32 -8.74 -10.34
C VAL A 76 -13.90 -8.76 -8.93
N ASP A 77 -15.17 -9.12 -8.83
CA ASP A 77 -15.88 -9.36 -7.57
C ASP A 77 -15.46 -10.68 -6.88
N ASP A 78 -16.15 -11.04 -5.80
CA ASP A 78 -15.88 -12.24 -5.03
C ASP A 78 -16.20 -13.54 -5.77
N VAL A 79 -17.08 -13.50 -6.78
CA VAL A 79 -17.41 -14.65 -7.63
C VAL A 79 -16.56 -14.71 -8.91
N GLY A 80 -15.69 -13.71 -9.14
CA GLY A 80 -14.76 -13.64 -10.27
C GLY A 80 -15.35 -12.99 -11.53
N ALA A 81 -16.48 -12.32 -11.42
CA ALA A 81 -17.07 -11.54 -12.52
C ALA A 81 -16.39 -10.15 -12.60
N PRO A 82 -16.09 -9.63 -13.82
CA PRO A 82 -15.57 -8.27 -13.98
C PRO A 82 -16.54 -7.24 -13.41
N VAL A 83 -16.00 -6.19 -12.80
CA VAL A 83 -16.77 -5.06 -12.27
C VAL A 83 -16.55 -3.81 -13.10
N GLU A 84 -17.47 -2.85 -13.04
CA GLU A 84 -17.37 -1.56 -13.73
C GLU A 84 -16.23 -0.69 -13.13
N PRO A 85 -15.58 0.15 -13.95
CA PRO A 85 -14.60 1.14 -13.47
C PRO A 85 -15.16 1.97 -12.31
N GLY A 86 -14.33 2.28 -11.35
CA GLY A 86 -14.71 2.94 -10.09
C GLY A 86 -15.16 2.00 -8.98
N THR A 87 -15.30 0.70 -9.26
CA THR A 87 -15.69 -0.31 -8.27
C THR A 87 -14.46 -1.02 -7.70
N VAL A 88 -14.45 -1.19 -6.38
CA VAL A 88 -13.40 -1.95 -5.68
C VAL A 88 -13.57 -3.44 -5.96
N GLY A 89 -12.49 -4.11 -6.28
CA GLY A 89 -12.47 -5.57 -6.45
C GLY A 89 -11.09 -6.16 -6.39
N ARG A 90 -11.01 -7.46 -6.63
CA ARG A 90 -9.74 -8.20 -6.68
C ARG A 90 -9.07 -8.00 -8.03
N LEU A 91 -7.79 -7.68 -8.02
CA LEU A 91 -7.00 -7.56 -9.22
C LEU A 91 -6.60 -8.94 -9.75
N ARG A 92 -6.84 -9.18 -11.04
CA ARG A 92 -6.26 -10.32 -11.76
C ARG A 92 -5.51 -9.86 -13.00
N VAL A 93 -4.48 -10.60 -13.37
CA VAL A 93 -3.59 -10.29 -14.50
C VAL A 93 -3.39 -11.52 -15.37
N ARG A 94 -3.28 -11.31 -16.68
CA ARG A 94 -2.93 -12.31 -17.69
C ARG A 94 -1.81 -11.76 -18.56
N GLY A 95 -0.87 -12.62 -18.96
CA GLY A 95 0.25 -12.31 -19.85
C GLY A 95 1.20 -13.48 -19.97
N ASP A 96 2.09 -13.44 -20.95
CA ASP A 96 2.95 -14.57 -21.31
C ASP A 96 4.00 -14.93 -20.26
N SER A 97 4.34 -13.99 -19.36
CA SER A 97 5.31 -14.22 -18.29
C SER A 97 4.73 -14.84 -17.03
N ILE A 98 3.39 -15.04 -16.99
CA ILE A 98 2.74 -15.61 -15.81
C ILE A 98 3.23 -17.03 -15.59
N ALA A 99 3.69 -17.33 -14.37
CA ALA A 99 4.16 -18.66 -13.98
C ALA A 99 3.06 -19.71 -14.17
N ALA A 100 3.46 -20.95 -14.45
CA ALA A 100 2.52 -22.06 -14.59
C ALA A 100 1.88 -22.49 -13.26
N GLY A 101 2.46 -22.09 -12.13
CA GLY A 101 1.96 -22.41 -10.79
C GLY A 101 3.07 -22.48 -9.74
N TYR A 102 2.70 -22.86 -8.53
CA TYR A 102 3.63 -23.06 -7.42
C TYR A 102 4.10 -24.50 -7.37
N TRP A 103 5.41 -24.69 -7.30
CA TRP A 103 6.03 -26.02 -7.24
C TRP A 103 5.51 -26.83 -6.05
N GLN A 104 4.99 -28.02 -6.32
CA GLN A 104 4.43 -28.96 -5.31
C GLN A 104 3.34 -28.35 -4.40
N ARG A 105 2.64 -27.29 -4.84
CA ARG A 105 1.58 -26.61 -4.10
C ARG A 105 0.29 -26.56 -4.93
N ALA A 106 -0.29 -27.72 -5.24
CA ALA A 106 -1.45 -27.82 -6.13
C ALA A 106 -2.66 -26.98 -5.68
N GLU A 107 -2.94 -26.92 -4.38
CA GLU A 107 -4.06 -26.14 -3.86
C GLU A 107 -3.82 -24.62 -4.00
N ALA A 108 -2.63 -24.14 -3.63
CA ALA A 108 -2.25 -22.74 -3.81
C ALA A 108 -2.26 -22.36 -5.31
N THR A 109 -1.79 -23.24 -6.18
CA THR A 109 -1.83 -23.04 -7.63
C THR A 109 -3.27 -22.87 -8.12
N ARG A 110 -4.19 -23.77 -7.75
CA ARG A 110 -5.60 -23.67 -8.15
C ARG A 110 -6.29 -22.41 -7.64
N ARG A 111 -5.88 -21.89 -6.48
CA ARG A 111 -6.44 -20.64 -5.95
C ARG A 111 -5.93 -19.40 -6.68
N ALA A 112 -4.64 -19.37 -6.99
CA ALA A 112 -4.00 -18.21 -7.61
C ALA A 112 -4.15 -18.19 -9.14
N PHE A 113 -4.05 -19.34 -9.82
CA PHE A 113 -4.06 -19.43 -11.27
C PHE A 113 -5.39 -20.03 -11.76
N GLN A 114 -6.25 -19.20 -12.30
CA GLN A 114 -7.63 -19.55 -12.66
C GLN A 114 -7.93 -19.17 -14.11
N GLY A 115 -8.14 -20.17 -14.99
CA GLY A 115 -8.56 -19.91 -16.37
C GLY A 115 -7.59 -19.03 -17.18
N GLY A 116 -6.29 -19.15 -16.96
CA GLY A 116 -5.26 -18.34 -17.61
C GLY A 116 -5.01 -16.98 -16.94
N TRP A 117 -5.67 -16.69 -15.82
CA TRP A 117 -5.46 -15.51 -15.01
C TRP A 117 -4.71 -15.82 -13.73
N LEU A 118 -3.82 -14.93 -13.33
CA LEU A 118 -3.27 -14.87 -11.98
C LEU A 118 -4.14 -13.92 -11.13
N VAL A 119 -4.74 -14.43 -10.07
CA VAL A 119 -5.38 -13.62 -9.03
C VAL A 119 -4.29 -13.17 -8.07
N THR A 120 -3.95 -11.89 -8.08
CA THR A 120 -2.74 -11.36 -7.41
C THR A 120 -2.86 -11.31 -5.89
N GLY A 121 -4.09 -11.38 -5.36
CA GLY A 121 -4.38 -11.15 -3.95
C GLY A 121 -4.38 -9.66 -3.56
N ASP A 122 -4.36 -8.78 -4.54
CA ASP A 122 -4.48 -7.33 -4.34
C ASP A 122 -5.92 -6.86 -4.57
N GLN A 123 -6.34 -5.86 -3.79
CA GLN A 123 -7.55 -5.08 -3.97
C GLN A 123 -7.20 -3.80 -4.72
N ALA A 124 -7.92 -3.50 -5.77
CA ALA A 124 -7.67 -2.33 -6.60
C ALA A 124 -8.97 -1.73 -7.15
N ILE A 125 -8.85 -0.56 -7.75
CA ILE A 125 -9.90 0.11 -8.53
C ILE A 125 -9.30 0.47 -9.89
N GLU A 126 -10.01 0.16 -10.96
CA GLU A 126 -9.77 0.76 -12.26
C GLU A 126 -10.52 2.09 -12.33
N GLN A 127 -9.82 3.17 -12.65
CA GLN A 127 -10.39 4.49 -12.81
C GLN A 127 -11.02 4.64 -14.19
N THR A 128 -11.89 5.63 -14.36
CA THR A 128 -12.56 5.92 -15.64
C THR A 128 -11.61 6.32 -16.78
N ASP A 129 -10.40 6.74 -16.44
CA ASP A 129 -9.31 7.05 -17.39
C ASP A 129 -8.45 5.83 -17.75
N GLY A 130 -8.79 4.63 -17.26
CA GLY A 130 -8.07 3.39 -17.48
C GLY A 130 -6.81 3.22 -16.62
N THR A 131 -6.57 4.12 -15.65
CA THR A 131 -5.51 3.94 -14.67
C THR A 131 -5.99 3.10 -13.48
N PHE A 132 -5.06 2.52 -12.73
CA PHE A 132 -5.36 1.65 -11.61
C PHE A 132 -4.81 2.25 -10.30
N CYS A 133 -5.59 2.13 -9.23
CA CYS A 133 -5.17 2.47 -7.88
C CYS A 133 -5.20 1.23 -7.00
N LEU A 134 -4.08 0.97 -6.32
CA LEU A 134 -3.96 -0.13 -5.35
C LEU A 134 -4.55 0.31 -4.01
N LEU A 135 -5.41 -0.53 -3.45
CA LEU A 135 -5.96 -0.33 -2.10
C LEU A 135 -5.21 -1.12 -1.04
N GLY A 136 -4.50 -2.17 -1.44
CA GLY A 136 -3.72 -3.04 -0.58
C GLY A 136 -3.94 -4.53 -0.86
N ARG A 137 -3.36 -5.39 -0.02
CA ARG A 137 -3.56 -6.83 -0.10
C ARG A 137 -4.91 -7.22 0.46
N THR A 138 -5.58 -8.18 -0.16
CA THR A 138 -6.84 -8.74 0.36
C THR A 138 -6.69 -9.22 1.81
N ASP A 139 -5.54 -9.86 2.12
CA ASP A 139 -5.23 -10.36 3.47
C ASP A 139 -4.89 -9.25 4.46
N ASP A 140 -4.49 -8.07 3.99
CA ASP A 140 -4.14 -6.91 4.81
C ASP A 140 -5.31 -5.92 4.94
N MET A 141 -6.34 -6.04 4.11
CA MET A 141 -7.54 -5.21 4.24
C MET A 141 -8.25 -5.50 5.56
N LEU A 142 -8.66 -4.45 6.24
CA LEU A 142 -9.28 -4.54 7.56
C LEU A 142 -10.78 -4.28 7.47
N LYS A 143 -11.59 -5.15 8.06
CA LYS A 143 -13.04 -4.96 8.12
C LYS A 143 -13.42 -4.33 9.46
N VAL A 144 -13.69 -3.01 9.42
CA VAL A 144 -14.03 -2.21 10.61
C VAL A 144 -15.48 -1.79 10.51
N SER A 145 -16.30 -2.13 11.51
CA SER A 145 -17.74 -1.82 11.52
C SER A 145 -18.47 -2.24 10.22
N GLY A 146 -18.07 -3.39 9.63
CA GLY A 146 -18.65 -3.91 8.38
C GLY A 146 -18.09 -3.29 7.10
N GLN A 147 -17.23 -2.28 7.17
CA GLN A 147 -16.66 -1.60 6.01
C GLN A 147 -15.17 -1.96 5.82
N TRP A 148 -14.76 -2.05 4.57
CA TRP A 148 -13.36 -2.32 4.23
C TRP A 148 -12.50 -1.06 4.39
N VAL A 149 -11.37 -1.21 5.06
CA VAL A 149 -10.38 -0.15 5.27
C VAL A 149 -9.04 -0.59 4.71
N SER A 150 -8.47 0.24 3.88
CA SER A 150 -7.12 0.11 3.36
C SER A 150 -6.10 0.68 4.37
N PRO A 151 -5.21 -0.13 4.97
CA PRO A 151 -4.15 0.40 5.82
C PRO A 151 -3.27 1.43 5.12
N PRO A 152 -2.83 1.24 3.84
CA PRO A 152 -2.05 2.25 3.12
C PRO A 152 -2.74 3.61 2.97
N GLU A 153 -4.07 3.65 2.82
CA GLU A 153 -4.83 4.91 2.76
C GLU A 153 -4.70 5.69 4.07
N VAL A 154 -4.86 5.01 5.19
CA VAL A 154 -4.74 5.61 6.53
C VAL A 154 -3.29 5.99 6.81
N GLU A 155 -2.34 5.12 6.46
CA GLU A 155 -0.90 5.35 6.58
C GLU A 155 -0.48 6.60 5.79
N GLY A 156 -1.05 6.82 4.60
CA GLY A 156 -0.79 8.01 3.77
C GLY A 156 -1.13 9.32 4.48
N VAL A 157 -2.26 9.37 5.19
CA VAL A 157 -2.65 10.54 5.98
C VAL A 157 -1.69 10.76 7.16
N ILE A 158 -1.34 9.67 7.87
CA ILE A 158 -0.46 9.73 9.05
C ILE A 158 0.97 10.11 8.64
N ALA A 159 1.50 9.55 7.56
CA ALA A 159 2.85 9.83 7.08
C ALA A 159 3.08 11.29 6.66
N ALA A 160 2.01 12.00 6.28
CA ALA A 160 2.06 13.43 5.95
C ALA A 160 2.16 14.33 7.19
N VAL A 161 1.96 13.80 8.39
CA VAL A 161 2.00 14.58 9.65
C VAL A 161 3.43 14.89 10.04
N ALA A 162 3.69 16.17 10.34
CA ALA A 162 5.01 16.63 10.79
C ALA A 162 5.42 15.92 12.11
N GLY A 163 6.64 15.35 12.11
CA GLY A 163 7.19 14.58 13.24
C GLY A 163 7.00 13.07 13.11
N VAL A 164 6.19 12.58 12.17
CA VAL A 164 6.13 11.15 11.83
C VAL A 164 7.32 10.79 10.96
N ARG A 165 8.08 9.79 11.37
CA ARG A 165 9.21 9.22 10.60
C ARG A 165 8.80 7.97 9.84
N GLU A 166 8.06 7.09 10.51
CA GLU A 166 7.50 5.87 9.94
C GLU A 166 6.13 5.62 10.56
N CYS A 167 5.25 4.97 9.83
CA CYS A 167 3.98 4.50 10.37
C CYS A 167 3.55 3.20 9.70
N ALA A 168 2.75 2.42 10.43
CA ALA A 168 2.02 1.27 9.92
C ALA A 168 0.67 1.19 10.62
N VAL A 169 -0.36 0.82 9.89
CA VAL A 169 -1.71 0.63 10.44
C VAL A 169 -2.04 -0.85 10.50
N ILE A 170 -2.54 -1.28 11.65
CA ILE A 170 -2.93 -2.67 11.92
C ILE A 170 -4.35 -2.73 12.47
N GLY A 171 -4.99 -3.88 12.29
CA GLY A 171 -6.24 -4.20 12.97
C GLY A 171 -5.97 -5.00 14.23
N CYS A 172 -6.55 -4.59 15.34
CA CYS A 172 -6.55 -5.31 16.61
C CYS A 172 -7.98 -5.50 17.11
N ALA A 173 -8.25 -6.58 17.85
CA ALA A 173 -9.49 -6.70 18.59
C ALA A 173 -9.49 -5.68 19.73
N GLY A 174 -10.47 -4.79 19.77
CA GLY A 174 -10.70 -3.88 20.88
C GLY A 174 -11.30 -4.59 22.09
N GLU A 175 -11.54 -3.87 23.18
CA GLU A 175 -12.14 -4.40 24.42
C GLU A 175 -13.52 -5.01 24.20
N SER A 176 -14.29 -4.47 23.25
CA SER A 176 -15.61 -4.99 22.82
C SER A 176 -15.53 -6.24 21.94
N GLY A 177 -14.33 -6.72 21.58
CA GLY A 177 -14.10 -7.78 20.61
C GLY A 177 -14.26 -7.34 19.14
N LEU A 178 -14.63 -6.10 18.89
CA LEU A 178 -14.72 -5.54 17.53
C LEU A 178 -13.33 -5.17 17.02
N MET A 179 -13.19 -5.27 15.69
CA MET A 179 -11.95 -4.86 15.02
C MET A 179 -11.78 -3.33 15.10
N GLU A 180 -10.64 -2.90 15.59
CA GLU A 180 -10.24 -1.49 15.68
C GLU A 180 -8.93 -1.25 14.95
N LEU A 181 -8.79 -0.06 14.39
CA LEU A 181 -7.52 0.37 13.77
C LEU A 181 -6.58 0.91 14.83
N VAL A 182 -5.32 0.51 14.75
CA VAL A 182 -4.23 0.99 15.59
C VAL A 182 -3.12 1.51 14.68
N ALA A 183 -2.73 2.76 14.87
CA ALA A 183 -1.58 3.35 14.20
C ALA A 183 -0.32 3.08 15.02
N CYS A 184 0.64 2.37 14.43
CA CYS A 184 1.98 2.15 14.96
C CYS A 184 2.90 3.20 14.36
N VAL A 185 3.51 4.05 15.19
CA VAL A 185 4.21 5.26 14.72
C VAL A 185 5.62 5.30 15.28
N VAL A 186 6.57 5.75 14.47
CA VAL A 186 7.91 6.15 14.90
C VAL A 186 8.01 7.66 14.76
N SER A 187 8.35 8.34 15.85
CA SER A 187 8.61 9.79 15.92
C SER A 187 10.01 10.06 16.48
N LEU A 188 10.37 11.32 16.59
CA LEU A 188 11.54 11.68 17.39
C LEU A 188 11.23 11.47 18.88
N PRO A 189 12.21 11.02 19.68
CA PRO A 189 12.03 10.84 21.13
C PRO A 189 11.60 12.15 21.81
N GLY A 190 10.58 12.08 22.66
CA GLY A 190 10.03 13.24 23.38
C GLY A 190 8.98 14.03 22.62
N GLU A 191 8.69 13.68 21.36
CA GLU A 191 7.64 14.34 20.57
C GLU A 191 6.33 13.53 20.48
N GLU A 192 6.24 12.38 21.15
CA GLU A 192 5.15 11.40 20.99
C GLU A 192 3.77 12.03 21.22
N GLU A 193 3.62 12.79 22.32
CA GLU A 193 2.34 13.42 22.65
C GLU A 193 1.93 14.44 21.59
N ALA A 194 2.85 15.33 21.21
CA ALA A 194 2.58 16.38 20.23
C ALA A 194 2.31 15.78 18.84
N VAL A 195 3.03 14.71 18.44
CA VAL A 195 2.79 13.98 17.19
C VAL A 195 1.45 13.27 17.23
N GLY A 196 1.10 12.64 18.36
CA GLY A 196 -0.20 11.98 18.56
C GLY A 196 -1.37 12.92 18.32
N LEU A 197 -1.37 14.10 18.92
CA LEU A 197 -2.41 15.12 18.74
C LEU A 197 -2.52 15.59 17.28
N ARG A 198 -1.37 15.75 16.59
CA ARG A 198 -1.37 16.12 15.16
C ARG A 198 -1.94 15.00 14.29
N ILE A 199 -1.65 13.73 14.60
CA ILE A 199 -2.21 12.56 13.90
C ILE A 199 -3.72 12.50 14.08
N GLU A 200 -4.22 12.64 15.31
CA GLU A 200 -5.66 12.64 15.59
C GLU A 200 -6.39 13.72 14.77
N ARG A 201 -5.84 14.93 14.76
CA ARG A 201 -6.39 16.03 13.98
C ARG A 201 -6.38 15.74 12.48
N ALA A 202 -5.24 15.31 11.92
CA ALA A 202 -5.11 15.00 10.50
C ALA A 202 -6.08 13.88 10.07
N CYS A 203 -6.21 12.83 10.90
CA CYS A 203 -7.17 11.76 10.65
C CYS A 203 -8.63 12.25 10.78
N ALA A 204 -8.91 13.20 11.69
CA ALA A 204 -10.24 13.77 11.82
C ALA A 204 -10.66 14.62 10.62
N GLU A 205 -9.71 15.33 10.02
CA GLU A 205 -9.92 16.18 8.84
C GLU A 205 -9.92 15.37 7.53
N GLY A 206 -9.04 14.36 7.40
CA GLY A 206 -8.78 13.64 6.15
C GLY A 206 -9.49 12.30 5.98
N LEU A 207 -10.07 11.70 7.04
CA LEU A 207 -10.64 10.36 6.98
C LEU A 207 -12.06 10.30 7.55
N PRO A 208 -12.95 9.47 6.95
CA PRO A 208 -14.24 9.14 7.55
C PRO A 208 -14.03 8.42 8.89
N ARG A 209 -15.01 8.56 9.79
CA ARG A 209 -14.90 8.09 11.18
C ARG A 209 -14.47 6.63 11.33
N PHE A 210 -14.96 5.73 10.47
CA PHE A 210 -14.64 4.31 10.53
C PHE A 210 -13.22 3.96 10.08
N LYS A 211 -12.52 4.88 9.37
CA LYS A 211 -11.11 4.74 8.95
C LYS A 211 -10.13 5.38 9.93
N ARG A 212 -10.60 6.06 10.98
CA ARG A 212 -9.73 6.73 11.95
C ARG A 212 -9.17 5.71 12.94
N PRO A 213 -7.85 5.67 13.17
CA PRO A 213 -7.27 4.85 14.23
C PRO A 213 -7.87 5.20 15.59
N LYS A 214 -8.20 4.19 16.36
CA LYS A 214 -8.69 4.35 17.74
C LYS A 214 -7.56 4.62 18.71
N ARG A 215 -6.36 4.21 18.35
CA ARG A 215 -5.16 4.39 19.17
C ARG A 215 -3.95 4.66 18.29
N VAL A 216 -3.02 5.45 18.84
CA VAL A 216 -1.67 5.63 18.31
C VAL A 216 -0.71 5.00 19.31
N VAL A 217 0.16 4.09 18.86
CA VAL A 217 1.18 3.43 19.68
C VAL A 217 2.54 3.79 19.11
N PHE A 218 3.41 4.33 19.94
CA PHE A 218 4.73 4.75 19.52
C PHE A 218 5.76 3.63 19.73
N PHE A 219 6.64 3.51 18.75
CA PHE A 219 7.73 2.53 18.72
C PHE A 219 9.06 3.23 18.42
N ALA A 220 10.15 2.67 18.93
CA ALA A 220 11.50 3.14 18.59
C ALA A 220 11.84 2.82 17.13
N SER A 221 11.34 1.70 16.60
CA SER A 221 11.44 1.28 15.20
C SER A 221 10.33 0.28 14.87
N LEU A 222 9.90 0.21 13.62
CA LEU A 222 8.96 -0.83 13.16
C LEU A 222 9.71 -2.13 12.85
N PRO A 223 9.16 -3.31 13.24
CA PRO A 223 9.73 -4.60 12.89
C PRO A 223 9.67 -4.84 11.38
N ARG A 224 10.79 -5.27 10.78
CA ARG A 224 10.93 -5.48 9.35
C ARG A 224 11.47 -6.86 9.02
N THR A 225 11.14 -7.36 7.85
CA THR A 225 11.78 -8.54 7.25
C THR A 225 13.20 -8.19 6.79
N ALA A 226 14.00 -9.21 6.44
CA ALA A 226 15.34 -9.02 5.88
C ALA A 226 15.37 -8.17 4.58
N ILE A 227 14.24 -8.11 3.86
CA ILE A 227 14.07 -7.30 2.64
C ILE A 227 13.38 -5.94 2.90
N GLY A 228 13.28 -5.53 4.18
CA GLY A 228 12.80 -4.20 4.57
C GLY A 228 11.28 -4.06 4.75
N LYS A 229 10.45 -5.08 4.43
CA LYS A 229 8.98 -4.99 4.58
C LYS A 229 8.54 -5.02 6.03
N VAL A 230 7.58 -4.16 6.41
CA VAL A 230 7.02 -4.10 7.77
C VAL A 230 6.28 -5.39 8.10
N GLN A 231 6.60 -5.99 9.26
CA GLN A 231 5.98 -7.21 9.77
C GLN A 231 4.73 -6.87 10.60
N ARG A 232 3.60 -6.64 9.95
CA ARG A 232 2.34 -6.25 10.61
C ARG A 232 1.84 -7.27 11.64
N PHE A 233 2.14 -8.56 11.45
CA PHE A 233 1.77 -9.59 12.42
C PHE A 233 2.51 -9.42 13.76
N VAL A 234 3.80 -9.06 13.72
CA VAL A 234 4.59 -8.75 14.92
C VAL A 234 4.05 -7.49 15.62
N LEU A 235 3.70 -6.47 14.84
CA LEU A 235 3.11 -5.25 15.41
C LEU A 235 1.78 -5.51 16.12
N ARG A 236 0.95 -6.42 15.61
CA ARG A 236 -0.31 -6.82 16.28
C ARG A 236 -0.05 -7.39 17.68
N ASP A 237 0.95 -8.23 17.81
CA ASP A 237 1.31 -8.84 19.09
C ASP A 237 1.90 -7.80 20.06
N LEU A 238 2.80 -6.95 19.59
CA LEU A 238 3.39 -5.87 20.38
C LEU A 238 2.34 -4.83 20.84
N ALA A 239 1.43 -4.43 19.95
CA ALA A 239 0.37 -3.47 20.29
C ALA A 239 -0.66 -4.03 21.29
N ARG A 240 -0.84 -5.35 21.35
CA ARG A 240 -1.67 -6.01 22.40
C ARG A 240 -0.99 -5.96 23.78
N VAL A 241 0.33 -6.09 23.82
CA VAL A 241 1.08 -6.02 25.09
C VAL A 241 1.07 -4.59 25.64
N ALA A 242 1.16 -3.58 24.78
CA ALA A 242 1.06 -2.17 25.16
C ALA A 242 -0.34 -1.75 25.67
N GLN A 243 -1.33 -2.64 25.63
CA GLN A 243 -2.68 -2.46 26.22
C GLN A 243 -2.79 -2.82 27.68
N ARG A 244 -1.80 -3.53 28.25
CA ARG A 244 -1.80 -3.98 29.65
C ARG A 244 -0.98 -3.05 30.51
#